data_5730bc1e389fa75c44355abdf5b7b432
#
_entry.id   5730bc1e389fa75c44355abdf5b7b432
#
_cell.length_a   1.000
_cell.length_b   1.000
_cell.length_c   1.000
_cell.angle_alpha   90.00
_cell.angle_beta   90.00
_cell.angle_gamma   90.00
#
_symmetry.space_group_name_H-M   'P 1'
#
loop_
_entity.id
_entity.type
_entity.pdbx_description
1 polymer ?
#
loop_
_entity_poly.entity_id
_entity_poly.type
_entity_poly.pdbx_seq_one_letter_code
_entity_poly.pdbx_strand_id
1 'polypeptide(L)'
;SRCSLRSIRPARSSDATSCGRLIAYAARQLAAPMFGDGDPVLAERRFCGLFELPGGLWSFYLADVAIEDETVVGVIGHYPRPISVGREIRTFRAAIQVYGVIGTGLLFWRLRHLVSARPSDTSRAYYVSNLAVATHARGRGIGSGLMHHAYEAAQRAGAETVGLEVLIDNT
;
A
#
# COMPACT_ATOMS: atom_id res chain seq x y z
N SER A 1 25.54 17.15 -11.32
CA SER A 1 25.13 16.54 -10.04
C SER A 1 24.78 15.08 -10.31
N ARG A 2 25.63 14.17 -9.85
CA ARG A 2 25.45 12.73 -9.99
C ARG A 2 24.22 12.35 -9.16
N CYS A 3 23.25 11.77 -9.82
CA CYS A 3 22.08 11.17 -9.21
C CYS A 3 22.55 10.17 -8.14
N SER A 4 22.24 10.47 -6.87
CA SER A 4 22.43 9.56 -5.75
C SER A 4 21.77 8.23 -6.10
N LEU A 5 22.48 7.13 -5.88
CA LEU A 5 22.03 5.77 -6.20
C LEU A 5 20.70 5.51 -5.45
N ARG A 6 19.63 5.52 -6.22
CA ARG A 6 18.32 5.10 -5.71
C ARG A 6 18.33 3.59 -5.60
N SER A 7 18.14 3.09 -4.40
CA SER A 7 17.94 1.67 -4.18
C SER A 7 16.48 1.39 -3.89
N ILE A 8 15.94 0.34 -4.49
CA ILE A 8 14.64 -0.22 -4.10
C ILE A 8 14.93 -1.44 -3.24
N ARG A 9 14.27 -1.53 -2.10
CA ARG A 9 14.40 -2.65 -1.17
C ARG A 9 13.06 -3.00 -0.55
N PRO A 10 12.91 -4.23 -0.02
CA PRO A 10 11.78 -4.57 0.82
C PRO A 10 11.63 -3.58 2.00
N ALA A 11 10.40 -3.18 2.27
CA ALA A 11 10.09 -2.33 3.41
C ALA A 11 10.33 -3.05 4.73
N ARG A 12 10.55 -2.28 5.79
CA ARG A 12 10.74 -2.76 7.15
C ARG A 12 9.69 -2.12 8.06
N SER A 13 9.45 -2.71 9.22
CA SER A 13 8.56 -2.09 10.22
C SER A 13 8.99 -0.68 10.62
N SER A 14 10.31 -0.42 10.66
CA SER A 14 10.88 0.91 10.92
C SER A 14 10.53 1.97 9.87
N ASP A 15 10.10 1.58 8.67
CA ASP A 15 9.68 2.49 7.61
C ASP A 15 8.21 2.93 7.76
N ALA A 16 7.48 2.40 8.76
CA ALA A 16 6.03 2.56 8.91
C ALA A 16 5.58 4.02 8.95
N THR A 17 6.29 4.88 9.67
CA THR A 17 5.96 6.30 9.76
C THR A 17 6.08 6.99 8.40
N SER A 18 7.17 6.77 7.68
CA SER A 18 7.40 7.37 6.35
C SER A 18 6.42 6.83 5.31
N CYS A 19 6.24 5.51 5.27
CA CYS A 19 5.34 4.85 4.32
C CYS A 19 3.87 5.19 4.60
N GLY A 20 3.44 5.16 5.86
CA GLY A 20 2.07 5.50 6.24
C GLY A 20 1.69 6.93 5.86
N ARG A 21 2.61 7.89 6.08
CA ARG A 21 2.44 9.29 5.63
C ARG A 21 2.32 9.41 4.12
N LEU A 22 3.21 8.75 3.38
CA LEU A 22 3.19 8.78 1.92
C LEU A 22 1.89 8.21 1.36
N ILE A 23 1.43 7.07 1.89
CA ILE A 23 0.19 6.41 1.48
C ILE A 23 -1.02 7.29 1.82
N ALA A 24 -1.11 7.79 3.05
CA ALA A 24 -2.21 8.65 3.48
C ALA A 24 -2.29 9.94 2.65
N TYR A 25 -1.15 10.54 2.31
CA TYR A 25 -1.09 11.73 1.47
C TYR A 25 -1.50 11.43 0.02
N ALA A 26 -1.01 10.34 -0.56
CA ALA A 26 -1.35 9.94 -1.93
C ALA A 26 -2.84 9.59 -2.07
N ALA A 27 -3.41 8.95 -1.06
CA ALA A 27 -4.82 8.56 -1.02
C ALA A 27 -5.72 9.56 -0.28
N ARG A 28 -5.28 10.82 -0.08
CA ARG A 28 -5.93 11.78 0.84
C ARG A 28 -7.44 11.95 0.65
N GLN A 29 -7.95 11.81 -0.56
CA GLN A 29 -9.39 11.91 -0.82
C GLN A 29 -10.18 10.72 -0.26
N LEU A 30 -9.57 9.52 -0.20
CA LEU A 30 -10.16 8.32 0.36
C LEU A 30 -9.66 8.00 1.77
N ALA A 31 -8.45 8.41 2.11
CA ALA A 31 -7.82 8.05 3.37
C ALA A 31 -8.64 8.54 4.58
N ALA A 32 -8.99 9.81 4.62
CA ALA A 32 -9.76 10.36 5.73
C ALA A 32 -11.14 9.71 5.89
N PRO A 33 -12.01 9.64 4.87
CA PRO A 33 -13.34 9.06 5.04
C PRO A 33 -13.31 7.54 5.25
N MET A 34 -12.37 6.81 4.66
CA MET A 34 -12.32 5.35 4.77
C MET A 34 -11.61 4.87 6.03
N PHE A 35 -10.47 5.48 6.34
CA PHE A 35 -9.55 5.01 7.38
C PHE A 35 -9.47 5.91 8.62
N GLY A 36 -9.88 7.16 8.52
CA GLY A 36 -9.70 8.19 9.56
C GLY A 36 -11.00 8.74 10.17
N ASP A 37 -12.15 8.13 9.89
CA ASP A 37 -13.47 8.65 10.34
C ASP A 37 -13.71 10.12 9.94
N GLY A 38 -13.13 10.55 8.82
CA GLY A 38 -13.15 11.93 8.33
C GLY A 38 -11.92 12.76 8.75
N ASP A 39 -11.08 12.26 9.65
CA ASP A 39 -9.88 12.95 10.12
C ASP A 39 -8.63 12.44 9.38
N PRO A 40 -7.93 13.29 8.62
CA PRO A 40 -6.72 12.90 7.89
C PRO A 40 -5.55 12.54 8.81
N VAL A 41 -5.44 13.15 9.99
CA VAL A 41 -4.38 12.85 10.97
C VAL A 41 -4.60 11.46 11.57
N LEU A 42 -5.85 11.13 11.87
CA LEU A 42 -6.21 9.80 12.35
C LEU A 42 -5.99 8.74 11.26
N ALA A 43 -6.32 9.05 10.00
CA ALA A 43 -6.05 8.16 8.87
C ALA A 43 -4.55 7.86 8.73
N GLU A 44 -3.69 8.88 8.78
CA GLU A 44 -2.24 8.72 8.74
C GLU A 44 -1.74 7.81 9.87
N ARG A 45 -2.16 8.09 11.09
CA ARG A 45 -1.78 7.29 12.28
C ARG A 45 -2.18 5.82 12.12
N ARG A 46 -3.39 5.56 11.62
CA ARG A 46 -3.90 4.20 11.40
C ARG A 46 -3.16 3.49 10.29
N PHE A 47 -2.80 4.17 9.20
CA PHE A 47 -1.95 3.60 8.16
C PHE A 47 -0.56 3.24 8.68
N CYS A 48 0.07 4.10 9.48
CA CYS A 48 1.35 3.78 10.12
C CYS A 48 1.23 2.51 10.98
N GLY A 49 0.17 2.41 11.80
CA GLY A 49 -0.06 1.25 12.64
C GLY A 49 -0.32 -0.04 11.84
N LEU A 50 -1.13 0.01 10.78
CA LEU A 50 -1.35 -1.14 9.90
C LEU A 50 -0.08 -1.57 9.17
N PHE A 51 0.72 -0.61 8.72
CA PHE A 51 1.96 -0.88 7.98
C PHE A 51 3.01 -1.54 8.87
N GLU A 52 3.11 -1.13 10.13
CA GLU A 52 4.07 -1.66 11.11
C GLU A 52 3.79 -3.13 11.47
N LEU A 53 2.54 -3.56 11.40
CA LEU A 53 2.13 -4.91 11.82
C LEU A 53 2.44 -5.95 10.73
N PRO A 54 2.97 -7.14 11.12
CA PRO A 54 3.35 -8.14 10.13
C PRO A 54 2.17 -8.88 9.51
N GLY A 55 2.24 -9.13 8.21
CA GLY A 55 1.47 -10.15 7.50
C GLY A 55 0.09 -9.76 6.98
N GLY A 56 -0.45 -8.57 7.28
CA GLY A 56 -1.69 -8.06 6.70
C GLY A 56 -1.50 -7.48 5.29
N LEU A 57 -2.61 -7.13 4.62
CA LEU A 57 -2.58 -6.56 3.26
C LEU A 57 -1.96 -5.16 3.20
N TRP A 58 -1.96 -4.42 4.31
CA TRP A 58 -1.36 -3.10 4.44
C TRP A 58 0.00 -3.12 5.13
N SER A 59 0.57 -4.30 5.34
CA SER A 59 1.83 -4.52 6.06
C SER A 59 3.05 -4.20 5.20
N PHE A 60 4.14 -3.80 5.87
CA PHE A 60 5.46 -3.68 5.26
C PHE A 60 5.93 -4.96 4.54
N TYR A 61 5.43 -6.15 4.92
CA TYR A 61 5.73 -7.43 4.26
C TYR A 61 5.33 -7.49 2.78
N LEU A 62 4.43 -6.63 2.35
CA LEU A 62 3.92 -6.58 0.98
C LEU A 62 4.28 -5.28 0.30
N ALA A 63 5.31 -4.60 0.80
CA ALA A 63 5.72 -3.32 0.27
C ALA A 63 7.23 -3.29 -0.01
N ASP A 64 7.59 -2.57 -1.06
CA ASP A 64 8.95 -2.15 -1.35
C ASP A 64 9.06 -0.62 -1.28
N VAL A 65 10.22 -0.14 -0.90
CA VAL A 65 10.51 1.29 -0.75
C VAL A 65 11.66 1.73 -1.62
N ALA A 66 11.52 2.92 -2.19
CA ALA A 66 12.61 3.63 -2.85
C ALA A 66 13.33 4.52 -1.83
N ILE A 67 14.65 4.37 -1.77
CA ILE A 67 15.51 5.09 -0.83
C ILE A 67 16.42 6.07 -1.58
N GLU A 68 16.50 7.28 -1.09
CA GLU A 68 17.44 8.32 -1.52
C GLU A 68 18.04 8.96 -0.26
N ASP A 69 19.37 9.00 -0.16
CA ASP A 69 20.10 9.53 1.00
C ASP A 69 19.53 9.00 2.35
N GLU A 70 19.41 7.66 2.44
CA GLU A 70 18.87 6.91 3.59
C GLU A 70 17.40 7.23 3.95
N THR A 71 16.74 8.08 3.16
CA THR A 71 15.35 8.49 3.38
C THR A 71 14.41 7.74 2.43
N VAL A 72 13.26 7.31 2.94
CA VAL A 72 12.18 6.74 2.12
C VAL A 72 11.53 7.87 1.31
N VAL A 73 11.67 7.80 -0.03
CA VAL A 73 11.10 8.76 -0.97
C VAL A 73 9.94 8.19 -1.80
N GLY A 74 9.72 6.89 -1.74
CA GLY A 74 8.59 6.25 -2.38
C GLY A 74 8.27 4.90 -1.77
N VAL A 75 7.04 4.45 -1.93
CA VAL A 75 6.56 3.14 -1.46
C VAL A 75 5.61 2.55 -2.50
N ILE A 76 5.67 1.24 -2.67
CA ILE A 76 4.75 0.45 -3.47
C ILE A 76 4.32 -0.78 -2.68
N GLY A 77 3.01 -0.98 -2.54
CA GLY A 77 2.42 -2.21 -2.00
C GLY A 77 2.01 -3.13 -3.15
N HIS A 78 2.40 -4.39 -3.11
CA HIS A 78 2.04 -5.34 -4.17
C HIS A 78 2.02 -6.79 -3.66
N TYR A 79 1.16 -7.60 -4.25
CA TYR A 79 1.00 -9.00 -3.84
C TYR A 79 0.31 -9.87 -4.90
N PRO A 80 0.59 -11.19 -4.92
CA PRO A 80 -0.12 -12.12 -5.79
C PRO A 80 -1.57 -12.36 -5.32
N ARG A 81 -2.46 -12.65 -6.26
CA ARG A 81 -3.82 -13.11 -6.01
C ARG A 81 -3.99 -14.56 -6.49
N PRO A 82 -4.92 -15.34 -5.93
CA PRO A 82 -5.81 -15.00 -4.82
C PRO A 82 -5.08 -14.82 -3.48
N ILE A 83 -5.69 -14.06 -2.58
CA ILE A 83 -5.16 -13.86 -1.24
C ILE A 83 -5.41 -15.13 -0.42
N SER A 84 -4.39 -15.60 0.29
CA SER A 84 -4.55 -16.77 1.17
C SER A 84 -5.40 -16.44 2.41
N VAL A 85 -6.19 -17.44 2.87
CA VAL A 85 -6.99 -17.32 4.10
C VAL A 85 -6.15 -16.87 5.30
N GLY A 86 -4.94 -17.41 5.42
CA GLY A 86 -4.03 -16.99 6.50
C GLY A 86 -3.65 -15.51 6.45
N ARG A 87 -3.58 -14.92 5.25
CA ARG A 87 -3.32 -13.47 5.09
C ARG A 87 -4.55 -12.65 5.40
N GLU A 88 -5.74 -13.11 5.03
CA GLU A 88 -6.99 -12.46 5.39
C GLU A 88 -7.17 -12.39 6.91
N ILE A 89 -6.90 -13.51 7.62
CA ILE A 89 -6.93 -13.55 9.08
C ILE A 89 -5.93 -12.56 9.69
N ARG A 90 -4.70 -12.49 9.18
CA ARG A 90 -3.71 -11.52 9.65
C ARG A 90 -4.12 -10.08 9.40
N THR A 91 -4.73 -9.81 8.24
CA THR A 91 -5.28 -8.48 7.93
C THR A 91 -6.37 -8.08 8.92
N PHE A 92 -7.28 -8.99 9.21
CA PHE A 92 -8.36 -8.76 10.18
C PHE A 92 -7.81 -8.53 11.60
N ARG A 93 -6.84 -9.35 12.04
CA ARG A 93 -6.19 -9.16 13.35
C ARG A 93 -5.45 -7.83 13.45
N ALA A 94 -4.72 -7.43 12.40
CA ALA A 94 -4.05 -6.12 12.36
C ALA A 94 -5.07 -4.98 12.43
N ALA A 95 -6.19 -5.09 11.72
CA ALA A 95 -7.27 -4.12 11.80
C ALA A 95 -7.85 -4.02 13.22
N ILE A 96 -8.08 -5.13 13.91
CA ILE A 96 -8.56 -5.12 15.31
C ILE A 96 -7.55 -4.42 16.24
N GLN A 97 -6.25 -4.63 16.06
CA GLN A 97 -5.23 -3.97 16.88
C GLN A 97 -5.22 -2.45 16.71
N VAL A 98 -5.48 -1.97 15.48
CA VAL A 98 -5.42 -0.52 15.17
C VAL A 98 -6.77 0.18 15.41
N TYR A 99 -7.89 -0.47 15.12
CA TYR A 99 -9.24 0.12 15.14
C TYR A 99 -10.11 -0.36 16.30
N GLY A 100 -9.73 -1.44 17.00
CA GLY A 100 -10.62 -2.18 17.87
C GLY A 100 -11.67 -2.97 17.08
N VAL A 101 -12.48 -3.76 17.79
CA VAL A 101 -13.48 -4.65 17.16
C VAL A 101 -14.53 -3.88 16.38
N ILE A 102 -15.12 -2.85 17.00
CA ILE A 102 -16.18 -2.03 16.38
C ILE A 102 -15.64 -1.25 15.18
N GLY A 103 -14.50 -0.58 15.35
CA GLY A 103 -13.85 0.17 14.27
C GLY A 103 -13.46 -0.71 13.09
N THR A 104 -13.04 -1.94 13.34
CA THR A 104 -12.77 -2.93 12.29
C THR A 104 -14.03 -3.27 11.51
N GLY A 105 -15.14 -3.52 12.19
CA GLY A 105 -16.42 -3.76 11.53
C GLY A 105 -16.84 -2.59 10.62
N LEU A 106 -16.72 -1.35 11.10
CA LEU A 106 -17.00 -0.14 10.33
C LEU A 106 -16.04 0.01 9.12
N LEU A 107 -14.74 -0.28 9.30
CA LEU A 107 -13.76 -0.25 8.22
C LEU A 107 -14.15 -1.21 7.09
N PHE A 108 -14.39 -2.47 7.40
CA PHE A 108 -14.77 -3.46 6.38
C PHE A 108 -16.15 -3.16 5.76
N TRP A 109 -17.08 -2.60 6.52
CA TRP A 109 -18.36 -2.13 5.98
C TRP A 109 -18.17 -1.00 4.95
N ARG A 110 -17.28 -0.04 5.20
CA ARG A 110 -16.94 1.03 4.25
C ARG A 110 -16.23 0.48 3.01
N LEU A 111 -15.28 -0.43 3.21
CA LEU A 111 -14.47 -0.99 2.12
C LEU A 111 -15.25 -1.96 1.22
N ARG A 112 -16.41 -2.49 1.66
CA ARG A 112 -17.20 -3.47 0.88
C ARG A 112 -17.52 -3.00 -0.53
N HIS A 113 -17.79 -1.71 -0.72
CA HIS A 113 -18.11 -1.15 -2.02
C HIS A 113 -16.90 -1.08 -2.97
N LEU A 114 -15.71 -0.86 -2.42
CA LEU A 114 -14.46 -0.88 -3.19
C LEU A 114 -14.08 -2.31 -3.58
N VAL A 115 -14.35 -3.27 -2.70
CA VAL A 115 -14.05 -4.70 -2.97
C VAL A 115 -14.99 -5.28 -4.02
N SER A 116 -16.26 -4.88 -4.03
CA SER A 116 -17.27 -5.37 -4.99
C SER A 116 -17.02 -4.92 -6.43
N ALA A 117 -16.24 -3.88 -6.65
CA ALA A 117 -15.89 -3.38 -7.99
C ALA A 117 -14.73 -4.15 -8.65
N ARG A 118 -14.14 -5.10 -7.94
CA ARG A 118 -12.98 -5.85 -8.46
C ARG A 118 -13.42 -7.00 -9.37
N PRO A 119 -12.78 -7.19 -10.54
CA PRO A 119 -13.06 -8.34 -11.40
C PRO A 119 -12.87 -9.65 -10.64
N SER A 120 -13.87 -10.53 -10.73
CA SER A 120 -13.92 -11.80 -9.98
C SER A 120 -13.01 -12.90 -10.52
N ASP A 121 -12.49 -12.74 -11.73
CA ASP A 121 -11.70 -13.79 -12.41
C ASP A 121 -10.24 -13.36 -12.58
N THR A 122 -9.44 -13.63 -11.55
CA THR A 122 -8.02 -13.35 -11.57
C THR A 122 -7.23 -14.48 -10.87
N SER A 123 -7.35 -15.70 -11.38
CA SER A 123 -6.68 -16.88 -10.82
C SER A 123 -5.14 -16.79 -10.83
N ARG A 124 -4.56 -15.86 -11.59
CA ARG A 124 -3.11 -15.57 -11.66
C ARG A 124 -2.83 -14.08 -11.83
N ALA A 125 -3.53 -13.25 -11.06
CA ALA A 125 -3.29 -11.81 -11.08
C ALA A 125 -2.28 -11.41 -10.00
N TYR A 126 -1.52 -10.36 -10.29
CA TYR A 126 -0.70 -9.64 -9.34
C TYR A 126 -1.28 -8.25 -9.12
N TYR A 127 -1.40 -7.84 -7.89
CA TYR A 127 -2.12 -6.61 -7.56
C TYR A 127 -1.18 -5.58 -6.94
N VAL A 128 -1.23 -4.36 -7.45
CA VAL A 128 -0.56 -3.18 -6.87
C VAL A 128 -1.60 -2.41 -6.06
N SER A 129 -1.43 -2.37 -4.75
CA SER A 129 -2.41 -1.79 -3.82
C SER A 129 -2.18 -0.32 -3.51
N ASN A 130 -0.93 0.09 -3.43
CA ASN A 130 -0.55 1.44 -3.07
C ASN A 130 0.71 1.84 -3.84
N LEU A 131 0.72 3.03 -4.42
CA LEU A 131 1.92 3.63 -4.99
C LEU A 131 1.95 5.09 -4.57
N ALA A 132 2.99 5.47 -3.85
CA ALA A 132 3.17 6.84 -3.40
C ALA A 132 4.63 7.29 -3.54
N VAL A 133 4.83 8.53 -3.97
CA VAL A 133 6.14 9.16 -4.09
C VAL A 133 6.09 10.52 -3.41
N ALA A 134 7.09 10.80 -2.59
CA ALA A 134 7.24 12.08 -1.90
C ALA A 134 7.23 13.25 -2.90
N THR A 135 6.54 14.34 -2.56
CA THR A 135 6.31 15.46 -3.47
C THR A 135 7.62 16.03 -4.03
N HIS A 136 8.65 16.19 -3.18
CA HIS A 136 9.97 16.70 -3.59
C HIS A 136 10.76 15.74 -4.51
N ALA A 137 10.32 14.48 -4.59
CA ALA A 137 10.98 13.43 -5.38
C ALA A 137 10.21 13.06 -6.65
N ARG A 138 9.05 13.67 -6.89
CA ARG A 138 8.22 13.46 -8.10
C ARG A 138 8.92 13.97 -9.36
N GLY A 139 8.46 13.47 -10.52
CA GLY A 139 9.03 13.85 -11.83
C GLY A 139 10.43 13.29 -12.11
N ARG A 140 10.99 12.47 -11.20
CA ARG A 140 12.34 11.93 -11.29
C ARG A 140 12.38 10.44 -11.62
N GLY A 141 11.25 9.86 -12.06
CA GLY A 141 11.12 8.47 -12.48
C GLY A 141 11.02 7.45 -11.33
N ILE A 142 10.88 7.87 -10.06
CA ILE A 142 10.80 6.96 -8.91
C ILE A 142 9.56 6.08 -8.98
N GLY A 143 8.40 6.67 -9.28
CA GLY A 143 7.16 5.90 -9.43
C GLY A 143 7.24 4.85 -10.53
N SER A 144 7.83 5.20 -11.68
CA SER A 144 8.07 4.26 -12.78
C SER A 144 9.04 3.14 -12.38
N GLY A 145 10.08 3.47 -11.62
CA GLY A 145 11.03 2.47 -11.10
C GLY A 145 10.36 1.48 -10.13
N LEU A 146 9.52 1.97 -9.21
CA LEU A 146 8.74 1.14 -8.30
C LEU A 146 7.73 0.25 -9.04
N MET A 147 7.04 0.79 -10.05
CA MET A 147 6.14 0.00 -10.90
C MET A 147 6.87 -1.08 -11.67
N HIS A 148 8.04 -0.76 -12.25
CA HIS A 148 8.87 -1.74 -12.94
C HIS A 148 9.31 -2.87 -12.01
N HIS A 149 9.72 -2.52 -10.78
CA HIS A 149 10.09 -3.49 -9.75
C HIS A 149 8.93 -4.43 -9.38
N ALA A 150 7.72 -3.88 -9.20
CA ALA A 150 6.52 -4.69 -8.94
C ALA A 150 6.17 -5.58 -10.14
N TYR A 151 6.35 -5.09 -11.37
CA TYR A 151 6.13 -5.89 -12.57
C TYR A 151 7.10 -7.07 -12.68
N GLU A 152 8.39 -6.87 -12.39
CA GLU A 152 9.35 -7.96 -12.32
C GLU A 152 9.00 -8.99 -11.23
N ALA A 153 8.50 -8.52 -10.07
CA ALA A 153 8.02 -9.40 -9.01
C ALA A 153 6.81 -10.23 -9.48
N ALA A 154 5.88 -9.62 -10.22
CA ALA A 154 4.74 -10.29 -10.81
C ALA A 154 5.17 -11.38 -11.82
N GLN A 155 6.14 -11.08 -12.69
CA GLN A 155 6.70 -12.05 -13.63
C GLN A 155 7.35 -13.24 -12.91
N ARG A 156 8.16 -12.98 -11.87
CA ARG A 156 8.77 -14.04 -11.05
C ARG A 156 7.71 -14.92 -10.35
N ALA A 157 6.56 -14.34 -9.99
CA ALA A 157 5.43 -15.07 -9.41
C ALA A 157 4.59 -15.84 -10.44
N GLY A 158 4.90 -15.74 -11.73
CA GLY A 158 4.14 -16.38 -12.81
C GLY A 158 2.76 -15.77 -13.02
N ALA A 159 2.58 -14.49 -12.72
CA ALA A 159 1.32 -13.79 -12.92
C ALA A 159 1.07 -13.53 -14.41
N GLU A 160 -0.18 -13.71 -14.82
CA GLU A 160 -0.63 -13.46 -16.21
C GLU A 160 -1.09 -12.01 -16.40
N THR A 161 -1.54 -11.37 -15.30
CA THR A 161 -2.03 -9.99 -15.32
C THR A 161 -1.57 -9.21 -14.10
N VAL A 162 -1.35 -7.90 -14.28
CA VAL A 162 -1.08 -6.96 -13.18
C VAL A 162 -2.25 -5.98 -13.09
N GLY A 163 -2.91 -5.95 -11.93
CA GLY A 163 -4.02 -5.05 -11.64
C GLY A 163 -3.56 -3.86 -10.79
N LEU A 164 -4.07 -2.70 -11.11
CA LEU A 164 -3.83 -1.45 -10.38
C LEU A 164 -5.15 -0.67 -10.31
N GLU A 165 -5.52 -0.19 -9.14
CA GLU A 165 -6.62 0.75 -8.98
C GLU A 165 -6.07 2.17 -8.81
N VAL A 166 -6.57 3.09 -9.64
CA VAL A 166 -6.21 4.52 -9.59
C VAL A 166 -7.48 5.34 -9.41
N LEU A 167 -7.41 6.34 -8.54
CA LEU A 167 -8.48 7.34 -8.44
C LEU A 167 -8.50 8.20 -9.70
N ILE A 168 -9.70 8.46 -10.24
CA ILE A 168 -9.90 9.26 -11.47
C ILE A 168 -9.31 10.68 -11.33
N ASP A 169 -9.32 11.24 -10.11
CA ASP A 169 -8.83 12.59 -9.81
C ASP A 169 -7.39 12.62 -9.26
N ASN A 170 -6.61 11.57 -9.52
CA ASN A 170 -5.23 11.50 -9.05
C ASN A 170 -4.30 12.29 -9.99
N THR A 171 -4.28 13.61 -9.86
CA THR A 171 -3.40 14.56 -10.56
C THR A 171 -2.20 14.97 -9.71
#